data_c2ad305d1d6c823c3561523e12caf91b
#
_entry.id   c2ad305d1d6c823c3561523e12caf91b
#
_cell.length_a   1.000
_cell.length_b   1.000
_cell.length_c   1.000
_cell.angle_alpha   90.00
_cell.angle_beta   90.00
_cell.angle_gamma   90.00
#
_symmetry.space_group_name_H-M   'P 1'
#
loop_
_entity.id
_entity.type
_entity.pdbx_description
1 polymer ?
#
loop_
_entity_poly.entity_id
_entity_poly.type
_entity_poly.pdbx_seq_one_letter_code
_entity_poly.pdbx_strand_id
1 'polypeptide(L)'
;MILGSDKAKVSDGALGETFRSTAYQAEIKGKTYILHDTVGLGEHSGGTVDSAKAAGNLYRLATDLSNSGGVHLLVFVIKCGRLTETIYKNYALFHRGFCNSEVPIVIIVTGCENVEPTMDTWWVDNEPSFTGAGMQFKDHACVCAFKGAKTKSGYYRNEDLVEVSLEMVKELIIQNCMSDGWKMVCHPRPHS
;
A
#
# COMPACT_ATOMS: atom_id res chain seq x y z
N MET A 1 12.54 0.91 0.20
CA MET A 1 12.69 0.48 1.60
C MET A 1 12.61 -1.05 1.74
N ILE A 2 11.47 -1.71 1.52
CA ILE A 2 11.31 -3.17 1.73
C ILE A 2 12.18 -4.03 0.81
N LEU A 3 12.43 -3.58 -0.41
CA LEU A 3 13.12 -4.34 -1.45
C LEU A 3 14.66 -4.27 -1.40
N GLY A 4 15.26 -3.48 -0.51
CA GLY A 4 16.71 -3.28 -0.51
C GLY A 4 17.26 -2.76 -1.83
N SER A 5 18.55 -3.06 -2.11
CA SER A 5 19.23 -2.69 -3.37
C SER A 5 19.00 -3.69 -4.51
N ASP A 6 18.62 -4.94 -4.21
CA ASP A 6 18.45 -6.02 -5.19
C ASP A 6 16.97 -6.18 -5.58
N LYS A 7 16.55 -5.34 -6.51
CA LYS A 7 15.18 -5.38 -7.08
C LYS A 7 15.09 -6.43 -8.18
N ALA A 8 14.65 -7.64 -7.86
CA ALA A 8 14.22 -8.57 -8.90
C ALA A 8 12.81 -8.16 -9.36
N LYS A 9 12.67 -7.55 -10.52
CA LYS A 9 11.39 -7.39 -11.22
C LYS A 9 10.89 -8.76 -11.65
N VAL A 10 9.72 -9.18 -11.19
CA VAL A 10 9.16 -10.49 -11.52
C VAL A 10 8.44 -10.51 -12.85
N SER A 11 7.86 -9.42 -13.29
CA SER A 11 7.34 -9.24 -14.68
C SER A 11 7.01 -7.78 -14.98
N ASP A 12 7.28 -7.36 -16.20
CA ASP A 12 6.62 -6.22 -16.85
C ASP A 12 5.31 -6.75 -17.45
N GLY A 13 4.26 -6.84 -16.64
CA GLY A 13 2.92 -7.06 -17.18
C GLY A 13 2.55 -5.85 -18.01
N ALA A 14 2.50 -6.02 -19.34
CA ALA A 14 2.08 -5.00 -20.29
C ALA A 14 0.58 -4.73 -20.15
N LEU A 15 0.18 -4.09 -19.07
CA LEU A 15 -1.11 -3.45 -18.96
C LEU A 15 -0.94 -2.03 -19.50
N GLY A 16 -1.72 -1.71 -20.52
CA GLY A 16 -1.58 -0.53 -21.35
C GLY A 16 -1.32 0.79 -20.64
N GLU A 17 -0.79 1.76 -21.34
CA GLU A 17 -0.10 3.01 -20.97
C GLU A 17 -0.66 3.89 -19.83
N THR A 18 -1.74 3.51 -19.14
CA THR A 18 -2.44 4.38 -18.18
C THR A 18 -2.55 3.84 -16.74
N PHE A 19 -2.28 2.56 -16.51
CA PHE A 19 -2.22 1.97 -15.17
C PHE A 19 -1.10 0.95 -15.16
N ARG A 20 -0.01 1.27 -14.49
CA ARG A 20 1.13 0.35 -14.35
C ARG A 20 1.11 -0.22 -12.94
N SER A 21 0.91 -1.52 -12.80
CA SER A 21 1.33 -2.24 -11.62
C SER A 21 2.69 -2.88 -11.90
N THR A 22 3.62 -2.74 -10.97
CA THR A 22 4.90 -3.41 -11.05
C THR A 22 4.99 -4.43 -9.94
N ALA A 23 5.25 -5.68 -10.28
CA ALA A 23 5.42 -6.75 -9.31
C ALA A 23 6.89 -6.84 -8.88
N TYR A 24 7.11 -6.93 -7.57
CA TYR A 24 8.43 -7.10 -6.97
C TYR A 24 8.42 -8.31 -6.05
N GLN A 25 9.44 -9.13 -6.12
CA GLN A 25 9.66 -10.19 -5.16
C GLN A 25 10.42 -9.65 -3.95
N ALA A 26 9.98 -9.99 -2.76
CA ALA A 26 10.63 -9.67 -1.50
C ALA A 26 10.72 -10.91 -0.61
N GLU A 27 11.90 -11.15 -0.07
CA GLU A 27 12.14 -12.17 0.94
C GLU A 27 12.01 -11.53 2.33
N ILE A 28 11.03 -12.00 3.12
CA ILE A 28 10.80 -11.51 4.49
C ILE A 28 10.78 -12.72 5.43
N LYS A 29 11.77 -12.81 6.33
CA LYS A 29 11.92 -13.91 7.31
C LYS A 29 11.77 -15.31 6.69
N GLY A 30 12.42 -15.52 5.53
CA GLY A 30 12.44 -16.82 4.83
C GLY A 30 11.16 -17.16 4.07
N LYS A 31 10.23 -16.22 3.94
CA LYS A 31 9.04 -16.35 3.07
C LYS A 31 9.13 -15.36 1.91
N THR A 32 8.73 -15.82 0.75
CA THR A 32 8.64 -14.99 -0.46
C THR A 32 7.29 -14.30 -0.54
N TYR A 33 7.30 -12.99 -0.74
CA TYR A 33 6.13 -12.14 -0.98
C TYR A 33 6.24 -11.51 -2.36
N ILE A 34 5.11 -11.42 -3.07
CA ILE A 34 5.01 -10.67 -4.30
C ILE A 34 4.28 -9.37 -3.99
N LEU A 35 5.00 -8.26 -4.09
CA LEU A 35 4.49 -6.92 -3.83
C LEU A 35 4.07 -6.28 -5.15
N HIS A 36 2.81 -5.94 -5.29
CA HIS A 36 2.28 -5.22 -6.44
C HIS A 36 2.20 -3.73 -6.12
N ASP A 37 3.14 -2.95 -6.68
CA ASP A 37 3.10 -1.50 -6.60
C ASP A 37 2.09 -0.97 -7.63
N THR A 38 1.08 -0.27 -7.13
CA THR A 38 0.01 0.31 -7.95
C THR A 38 0.17 1.82 -7.98
N VAL A 39 0.17 2.42 -9.17
CA VAL A 39 0.17 3.88 -9.29
C VAL A 39 -1.09 4.45 -8.64
N GLY A 40 -0.93 5.40 -7.71
CA GLY A 40 -2.03 6.02 -7.00
C GLY A 40 -3.05 6.68 -7.95
N LEU A 41 -4.32 6.44 -7.68
CA LEU A 41 -5.43 7.08 -8.40
C LEU A 41 -5.52 8.55 -7.96
N GLY A 42 -4.87 9.44 -8.64
CA GLY A 42 -4.93 10.89 -8.33
C GLY A 42 -3.61 11.61 -8.35
N GLU A 43 -2.49 10.93 -8.61
CA GLU A 43 -1.17 11.57 -8.68
C GLU A 43 -0.90 12.33 -9.98
N HIS A 44 -1.81 12.31 -10.95
CA HIS A 44 -1.68 13.10 -12.16
C HIS A 44 -2.23 14.51 -11.93
N SER A 45 -1.32 15.40 -11.56
CA SER A 45 -1.54 16.85 -11.60
C SER A 45 -1.90 17.27 -13.04
N GLY A 46 -3.18 17.51 -13.30
CA GLY A 46 -3.62 18.21 -14.51
C GLY A 46 -4.58 17.52 -15.47
N GLY A 47 -5.06 16.33 -15.19
CA GLY A 47 -6.06 15.69 -16.06
C GLY A 47 -7.00 14.81 -15.28
N THR A 48 -8.29 14.97 -15.52
CA THR A 48 -9.30 13.99 -15.16
C THR A 48 -8.95 12.67 -15.85
N VAL A 49 -8.20 11.80 -15.20
CA VAL A 49 -8.19 10.39 -15.62
C VAL A 49 -9.64 9.96 -15.51
N ASP A 50 -10.21 9.57 -16.64
CA ASP A 50 -11.57 9.07 -16.70
C ASP A 50 -11.72 8.00 -15.60
N SER A 51 -12.55 8.28 -14.61
CA SER A 51 -12.74 7.42 -13.44
C SER A 51 -13.19 6.02 -13.87
N ALA A 52 -13.85 5.91 -15.01
CA ALA A 52 -14.24 4.65 -15.61
C ALA A 52 -13.02 3.85 -16.12
N LYS A 53 -12.03 4.53 -16.71
CA LYS A 53 -10.79 3.88 -17.20
C LYS A 53 -9.93 3.40 -16.02
N ALA A 54 -9.82 4.20 -14.97
CA ALA A 54 -9.12 3.82 -13.75
C ALA A 54 -9.78 2.61 -13.07
N ALA A 55 -11.10 2.63 -12.93
CA ALA A 55 -11.87 1.50 -12.40
C ALA A 55 -11.71 0.24 -13.26
N GLY A 56 -11.72 0.35 -14.59
CA GLY A 56 -11.51 -0.77 -15.50
C GLY A 56 -10.13 -1.42 -15.36
N ASN A 57 -9.09 -0.62 -15.16
CA ASN A 57 -7.73 -1.12 -14.97
C ASN A 57 -7.57 -1.81 -13.62
N LEU A 58 -8.16 -1.26 -12.57
CA LEU A 58 -8.19 -1.90 -11.24
C LEU A 58 -8.95 -3.23 -11.27
N TYR A 59 -10.07 -3.29 -11.97
CA TYR A 59 -10.81 -4.54 -12.15
C TYR A 59 -9.94 -5.62 -12.82
N ARG A 60 -9.18 -5.26 -13.85
CA ARG A 60 -8.24 -6.19 -14.51
C ARG A 60 -7.16 -6.65 -13.54
N LEU A 61 -6.52 -5.72 -12.81
CA LEU A 61 -5.52 -6.09 -11.80
C LEU A 61 -6.09 -7.04 -10.75
N ALA A 62 -7.27 -6.74 -10.20
CA ALA A 62 -7.91 -7.61 -9.21
C ALA A 62 -8.25 -8.99 -9.78
N THR A 63 -8.66 -9.06 -11.06
CA THR A 63 -8.90 -10.33 -11.77
C THR A 63 -7.61 -11.11 -11.96
N ASP A 64 -6.53 -10.46 -12.39
CA ASP A 64 -5.23 -11.10 -12.61
C ASP A 64 -4.64 -11.62 -11.30
N LEU A 65 -4.71 -10.84 -10.23
CA LEU A 65 -4.29 -11.27 -8.90
C LEU A 65 -5.13 -12.44 -8.38
N SER A 66 -6.43 -12.38 -8.57
CA SER A 66 -7.36 -13.45 -8.21
C SER A 66 -6.98 -14.78 -8.89
N ASN A 67 -6.58 -14.74 -10.16
CA ASN A 67 -6.15 -15.91 -10.93
C ASN A 67 -4.72 -16.37 -10.57
N SER A 68 -3.91 -15.52 -9.98
CA SER A 68 -2.49 -15.78 -9.65
C SER A 68 -2.24 -16.13 -8.18
N GLY A 69 -3.26 -16.59 -7.46
CA GLY A 69 -3.14 -16.99 -6.05
C GLY A 69 -3.97 -16.13 -5.10
N GLY A 70 -4.51 -15.02 -5.55
CA GLY A 70 -5.35 -14.12 -4.77
C GLY A 70 -4.57 -12.99 -4.07
N VAL A 71 -5.33 -12.15 -3.38
CA VAL A 71 -4.80 -11.00 -2.62
C VAL A 71 -4.78 -11.35 -1.13
N HIS A 72 -3.63 -11.27 -0.48
CA HIS A 72 -3.46 -11.66 0.92
C HIS A 72 -3.48 -10.47 1.88
N LEU A 73 -3.15 -9.28 1.40
CA LEU A 73 -3.09 -8.06 2.19
C LEU A 73 -3.17 -6.83 1.27
N LEU A 74 -3.92 -5.83 1.69
CA LEU A 74 -3.84 -4.48 1.14
C LEU A 74 -2.95 -3.62 2.03
N VAL A 75 -1.95 -2.98 1.44
CA VAL A 75 -1.07 -2.04 2.13
C VAL A 75 -1.38 -0.64 1.64
N PHE A 76 -2.04 0.15 2.47
CA PHE A 76 -2.42 1.52 2.16
C PHE A 76 -1.32 2.46 2.62
N VAL A 77 -0.64 3.11 1.67
CA VAL A 77 0.50 3.98 1.98
C VAL A 77 0.12 5.44 1.81
N ILE A 78 0.31 6.22 2.86
CA ILE A 78 0.11 7.68 2.83
C ILE A 78 1.33 8.41 3.38
N LYS A 79 1.42 9.70 3.12
CA LYS A 79 2.41 10.57 3.74
C LYS A 79 1.83 11.22 5.00
N CYS A 80 2.65 11.31 6.05
CA CYS A 80 2.35 12.10 7.25
C CYS A 80 1.94 13.54 6.85
N GLY A 81 0.78 13.98 7.33
CA GLY A 81 0.24 15.30 7.01
C GLY A 81 -1.28 15.31 6.98
N ARG A 82 -1.84 16.28 6.23
CA ARG A 82 -3.29 16.47 6.16
C ARG A 82 -3.98 15.36 5.37
N LEU A 83 -5.07 14.85 5.92
CA LEU A 83 -5.95 13.91 5.24
C LEU A 83 -6.72 14.60 4.10
N THR A 84 -6.66 14.03 2.91
CA THR A 84 -7.29 14.57 1.71
C THR A 84 -8.48 13.72 1.26
N GLU A 85 -9.39 14.32 0.50
CA GLU A 85 -10.53 13.59 -0.07
C GLU A 85 -10.07 12.39 -0.94
N THR A 86 -8.94 12.52 -1.60
CA THR A 86 -8.35 11.43 -2.41
C THR A 86 -8.03 10.19 -1.58
N ILE A 87 -7.57 10.36 -0.34
CA ILE A 87 -7.30 9.26 0.60
C ILE A 87 -8.59 8.45 0.84
N TYR A 88 -9.69 9.12 1.13
CA TYR A 88 -10.99 8.46 1.37
C TYR A 88 -11.53 7.75 0.11
N LYS A 89 -11.41 8.39 -1.06
CA LYS A 89 -11.83 7.80 -2.33
C LYS A 89 -11.04 6.55 -2.67
N ASN A 90 -9.72 6.57 -2.49
CA ASN A 90 -8.86 5.43 -2.75
C ASN A 90 -9.16 4.27 -1.81
N TYR A 91 -9.32 4.51 -0.51
CA TYR A 91 -9.72 3.48 0.44
C TYR A 91 -11.07 2.83 0.03
N ALA A 92 -12.08 3.64 -0.24
CA ALA A 92 -13.40 3.14 -0.62
C ALA A 92 -13.34 2.29 -1.90
N LEU A 93 -12.59 2.75 -2.90
CA LEU A 93 -12.45 2.04 -4.16
C LEU A 93 -11.74 0.70 -4.01
N PHE A 94 -10.58 0.66 -3.37
CA PHE A 94 -9.78 -0.57 -3.26
C PHE A 94 -10.37 -1.56 -2.25
N HIS A 95 -10.62 -1.12 -1.04
CA HIS A 95 -11.03 -2.03 0.02
C HIS A 95 -12.50 -2.43 -0.10
N ARG A 96 -13.41 -1.43 -0.24
CA ARG A 96 -14.84 -1.72 -0.32
C ARG A 96 -15.28 -2.16 -1.73
N GLY A 97 -14.82 -1.44 -2.76
CA GLY A 97 -15.28 -1.65 -4.12
C GLY A 97 -14.74 -2.93 -4.75
N PHE A 98 -13.42 -3.16 -4.69
CA PHE A 98 -12.81 -4.32 -5.36
C PHE A 98 -12.70 -5.55 -4.48
N CYS A 99 -12.35 -5.38 -3.22
CA CYS A 99 -12.13 -6.50 -2.31
C CYS A 99 -13.34 -6.80 -1.42
N ASN A 100 -14.48 -6.11 -1.63
CA ASN A 100 -15.70 -6.29 -0.84
C ASN A 100 -15.46 -6.28 0.69
N SER A 101 -14.43 -5.54 1.13
CA SER A 101 -13.94 -5.51 2.52
C SER A 101 -13.50 -6.87 3.08
N GLU A 102 -13.24 -7.87 2.22
CA GLU A 102 -12.85 -9.22 2.64
C GLU A 102 -11.33 -9.38 2.80
N VAL A 103 -10.53 -8.49 2.18
CA VAL A 103 -9.07 -8.50 2.32
C VAL A 103 -8.68 -7.60 3.48
N PRO A 104 -7.83 -8.06 4.42
CA PRO A 104 -7.32 -7.19 5.48
C PRO A 104 -6.55 -6.02 4.86
N ILE A 105 -6.74 -4.84 5.42
CA ILE A 105 -6.03 -3.63 5.02
C ILE A 105 -5.25 -3.07 6.20
N VAL A 106 -3.97 -2.79 5.98
CA VAL A 106 -3.10 -2.09 6.92
C VAL A 106 -2.68 -0.74 6.35
N ILE A 107 -2.29 0.20 7.22
CA ILE A 107 -1.83 1.51 6.80
C ILE A 107 -0.37 1.72 7.16
N ILE A 108 0.40 2.26 6.22
CA ILE A 108 1.77 2.75 6.44
C ILE A 108 1.77 4.26 6.24
N VAL A 109 2.18 4.99 7.28
CA VAL A 109 2.32 6.45 7.25
C VAL A 109 3.79 6.79 7.13
N THR A 110 4.20 7.34 6.00
CA THR A 110 5.60 7.71 5.73
C THR A 110 5.88 9.16 6.10
N GLY A 111 7.14 9.52 6.35
CA GLY A 111 7.54 10.89 6.65
C GLY A 111 7.28 11.31 8.10
N CYS A 112 7.29 10.34 9.03
CA CYS A 112 7.04 10.59 10.45
C CYS A 112 8.31 10.89 11.26
N GLU A 113 9.47 11.09 10.62
CA GLU A 113 10.76 11.29 11.28
C GLU A 113 10.87 12.52 12.18
N ASN A 114 9.94 13.46 12.08
CA ASN A 114 9.90 14.68 12.91
C ASN A 114 8.69 14.73 13.84
N VAL A 115 7.96 13.63 14.00
CA VAL A 115 6.81 13.53 14.90
C VAL A 115 7.30 13.22 16.32
N GLU A 116 6.87 14.03 17.29
CA GLU A 116 7.23 13.91 18.69
C GLU A 116 6.04 13.45 19.55
N PRO A 117 6.24 12.70 20.62
CA PRO A 117 7.52 12.14 21.10
C PRO A 117 7.98 10.89 20.34
N THR A 118 7.11 10.27 19.56
CA THR A 118 7.40 9.09 18.72
C THR A 118 6.71 9.21 17.37
N MET A 119 7.19 8.49 16.36
CA MET A 119 6.54 8.47 15.04
C MET A 119 5.07 8.02 15.13
N ASP A 120 4.75 7.13 16.06
CA ASP A 120 3.42 6.56 16.26
C ASP A 120 2.40 7.57 16.83
N THR A 121 2.86 8.65 17.43
CA THR A 121 2.02 9.74 17.91
C THR A 121 1.11 10.28 16.80
N TRP A 122 1.61 10.33 15.57
CA TRP A 122 0.79 10.78 14.44
C TRP A 122 -0.46 9.90 14.25
N TRP A 123 -0.31 8.58 14.39
CA TRP A 123 -1.45 7.67 14.25
C TRP A 123 -2.45 7.85 15.38
N VAL A 124 -1.99 7.90 16.61
CA VAL A 124 -2.82 8.10 17.80
C VAL A 124 -3.69 9.36 17.65
N ASP A 125 -3.12 10.44 17.15
CA ASP A 125 -3.82 11.72 16.98
C ASP A 125 -4.81 11.71 15.80
N ASN A 126 -4.60 10.88 14.79
CA ASN A 126 -5.35 10.92 13.52
C ASN A 126 -6.29 9.73 13.31
N GLU A 127 -6.13 8.61 13.99
CA GLU A 127 -6.99 7.42 13.89
C GLU A 127 -8.48 7.75 14.03
N PRO A 128 -8.91 8.63 14.98
CA PRO A 128 -10.32 9.00 15.10
C PRO A 128 -10.91 9.63 13.83
N SER A 129 -10.09 10.33 13.04
CA SER A 129 -10.51 10.94 11.77
C SER A 129 -10.76 9.89 10.70
N PHE A 130 -9.94 8.84 10.64
CA PHE A 130 -10.16 7.71 9.74
C PHE A 130 -11.41 6.92 10.13
N THR A 131 -11.53 6.58 11.40
CA THR A 131 -12.69 5.85 11.93
C THR A 131 -13.98 6.62 11.75
N GLY A 132 -13.97 7.93 12.01
CA GLY A 132 -15.11 8.83 11.79
C GLY A 132 -15.55 8.91 10.33
N ALA A 133 -14.63 8.72 9.38
CA ALA A 133 -14.91 8.60 7.96
C ALA A 133 -15.28 7.17 7.51
N GLY A 134 -15.39 6.24 8.45
CA GLY A 134 -15.72 4.84 8.21
C GLY A 134 -14.57 4.04 7.58
N MET A 135 -13.32 4.51 7.70
CA MET A 135 -12.13 3.75 7.31
C MET A 135 -11.61 2.97 8.52
N GLN A 136 -11.40 1.69 8.33
CA GLN A 136 -10.89 0.80 9.37
C GLN A 136 -9.66 0.08 8.85
N PHE A 137 -8.58 0.15 9.60
CA PHE A 137 -7.34 -0.56 9.31
C PHE A 137 -7.13 -1.63 10.38
N LYS A 138 -6.68 -2.81 9.94
CA LYS A 138 -6.40 -3.91 10.86
C LYS A 138 -5.18 -3.61 11.74
N ASP A 139 -4.22 -2.87 11.19
CA ASP A 139 -2.98 -2.50 11.86
C ASP A 139 -2.32 -1.32 11.15
N HIS A 140 -1.28 -0.72 11.75
CA HIS A 140 -0.60 0.45 11.21
C HIS A 140 0.90 0.44 11.48
N ALA A 141 1.64 1.26 10.72
CA ALA A 141 3.02 1.62 11.03
C ALA A 141 3.31 3.07 10.61
N CYS A 142 3.80 3.88 11.53
CA CYS A 142 4.33 5.21 11.25
C CYS A 142 5.83 5.11 11.08
N VAL A 143 6.36 5.54 9.91
CA VAL A 143 7.72 5.20 9.50
C VAL A 143 8.49 6.38 8.92
N CYS A 144 9.81 6.30 9.05
CA CYS A 144 10.76 7.08 8.29
C CYS A 144 11.19 6.29 7.04
N ALA A 145 10.83 6.78 5.85
CA ALA A 145 11.17 6.13 4.57
C ALA A 145 12.38 6.76 3.87
N PHE A 146 12.95 7.84 4.43
CA PHE A 146 14.00 8.63 3.81
C PHE A 146 15.22 8.76 4.73
N LYS A 147 16.39 8.35 4.25
CA LYS A 147 17.64 8.40 5.02
C LYS A 147 18.11 9.81 5.40
N GLY A 148 17.58 10.84 4.74
CA GLY A 148 18.00 12.22 4.96
C GLY A 148 19.35 12.57 4.32
N ALA A 149 19.86 13.74 4.67
CA ALA A 149 21.16 14.21 4.19
C ALA A 149 22.32 13.45 4.86
N LYS A 150 23.42 13.30 4.11
CA LYS A 150 24.66 12.71 4.66
C LYS A 150 25.32 13.70 5.59
N THR A 151 25.65 13.27 6.79
CA THR A 151 26.37 14.07 7.79
C THR A 151 27.86 14.19 7.47
N LYS A 152 28.56 15.10 8.14
CA LYS A 152 30.02 15.24 8.02
C LYS A 152 30.80 14.00 8.47
N SER A 153 30.20 13.18 9.34
CA SER A 153 30.75 11.90 9.82
C SER A 153 30.50 10.73 8.86
N GLY A 154 29.80 10.97 7.74
CA GLY A 154 29.57 9.95 6.70
C GLY A 154 28.29 9.14 6.85
N TYR A 155 27.55 9.27 7.95
CA TYR A 155 26.25 8.62 8.20
C TYR A 155 25.10 9.44 7.64
N TYR A 156 23.95 8.80 7.36
CA TYR A 156 22.73 9.51 7.01
C TYR A 156 21.95 9.91 8.27
N ARG A 157 21.31 11.09 8.23
CA ARG A 157 20.63 11.70 9.38
C ARG A 157 19.59 10.77 10.03
N ASN A 158 18.86 10.02 9.24
CA ASN A 158 17.75 9.17 9.68
C ASN A 158 18.06 7.67 9.48
N GLU A 159 19.32 7.27 9.43
CA GLU A 159 19.70 5.89 9.09
C GLU A 159 19.08 4.88 10.06
N ASP A 160 19.24 5.13 11.36
CA ASP A 160 18.68 4.26 12.42
C ASP A 160 17.14 4.20 12.36
N LEU A 161 16.48 5.34 12.10
CA LEU A 161 15.02 5.39 11.96
C LEU A 161 14.54 4.59 10.75
N VAL A 162 15.30 4.61 9.66
CA VAL A 162 14.95 3.83 8.45
C VAL A 162 15.11 2.34 8.71
N GLU A 163 16.13 1.91 9.45
CA GLU A 163 16.33 0.50 9.81
C GLU A 163 15.20 -0.02 10.71
N VAL A 164 14.88 0.73 11.76
CA VAL A 164 13.73 0.39 12.63
C VAL A 164 12.43 0.35 11.84
N SER A 165 12.19 1.34 10.98
CA SER A 165 11.00 1.41 10.13
C SER A 165 10.89 0.23 9.17
N LEU A 166 12.02 -0.25 8.65
CA LEU A 166 12.04 -1.42 7.77
C LEU A 166 11.54 -2.67 8.50
N GLU A 167 12.01 -2.91 9.73
CA GLU A 167 11.57 -4.06 10.52
C GLU A 167 10.09 -3.93 10.92
N MET A 168 9.62 -2.73 11.30
CA MET A 168 8.21 -2.49 11.58
C MET A 168 7.31 -2.85 10.38
N VAL A 169 7.70 -2.44 9.17
CA VAL A 169 6.93 -2.76 7.95
C VAL A 169 6.95 -4.25 7.64
N LYS A 170 8.08 -4.94 7.83
CA LYS A 170 8.16 -6.39 7.65
C LYS A 170 7.24 -7.12 8.61
N GLU A 171 7.26 -6.76 9.89
CA GLU A 171 6.37 -7.34 10.90
C GLU A 171 4.90 -7.09 10.57
N LEU A 172 4.56 -5.86 10.21
CA LEU A 172 3.20 -5.48 9.81
C LEU A 172 2.68 -6.38 8.68
N ILE A 173 3.49 -6.66 7.66
CA ILE A 173 3.12 -7.54 6.55
C ILE A 173 2.94 -8.98 7.03
N ILE A 174 3.90 -9.53 7.79
CA ILE A 174 3.88 -10.91 8.24
C ILE A 174 2.65 -11.19 9.12
N GLN A 175 2.36 -10.31 10.05
CA GLN A 175 1.31 -10.49 11.05
C GLN A 175 -0.09 -10.34 10.47
N ASN A 176 -0.22 -9.62 9.35
CA ASN A 176 -1.53 -9.24 8.81
C ASN A 176 -1.92 -9.93 7.51
N CYS A 177 -1.00 -10.63 6.83
CA CYS A 177 -1.33 -11.43 5.65
C CYS A 177 -2.29 -12.58 5.99
N MET A 178 -3.28 -12.78 5.14
CA MET A 178 -4.14 -13.98 5.18
C MET A 178 -3.33 -15.22 4.79
N SER A 179 -3.73 -16.39 5.31
CA SER A 179 -3.18 -17.68 4.87
C SER A 179 -3.59 -18.02 3.45
N ASP A 180 -4.86 -17.75 3.12
CA ASP A 180 -5.45 -18.01 1.81
C ASP A 180 -5.73 -16.69 1.11
N GLY A 181 -5.28 -16.54 -0.14
CA GLY A 181 -5.51 -15.33 -0.93
C GLY A 181 -6.98 -15.16 -1.28
N TRP A 182 -7.52 -13.98 -1.04
CA TRP A 182 -8.86 -13.61 -1.49
C TRP A 182 -8.93 -13.66 -3.02
N LYS A 183 -10.02 -14.23 -3.53
CA LYS A 183 -10.30 -14.35 -4.96
C LYS A 183 -11.61 -13.66 -5.30
N MET A 184 -11.58 -12.90 -6.38
CA MET A 184 -12.79 -12.24 -6.89
C MET A 184 -13.80 -13.30 -7.34
N VAL A 185 -14.99 -13.29 -6.76
CA VAL A 185 -16.10 -14.14 -7.19
C VAL A 185 -16.74 -13.50 -8.41
N CYS A 186 -16.49 -14.06 -9.59
CA CYS A 186 -17.23 -13.69 -10.80
C CYS A 186 -18.65 -14.27 -10.69
N HIS A 187 -19.62 -13.46 -10.35
CA HIS A 187 -21.01 -13.87 -10.52
C HIS A 187 -21.31 -13.93 -12.03
N PRO A 188 -21.73 -15.09 -12.57
CA PRO A 188 -22.20 -15.14 -13.97
C PRO A 188 -23.34 -14.15 -14.11
N ARG A 189 -23.28 -13.28 -15.12
CA ARG A 189 -24.42 -12.41 -15.44
C ARG A 189 -25.62 -13.31 -15.70
N PRO A 190 -26.80 -13.03 -15.13
CA PRO A 190 -28.00 -13.74 -15.53
C PRO A 190 -28.20 -13.51 -17.03
N HIS A 191 -28.30 -14.57 -17.79
CA HIS A 191 -28.63 -14.51 -19.20
C HIS A 191 -30.02 -13.87 -19.30
N SER A 192 -30.08 -12.66 -19.87
CA SER A 192 -31.29 -11.97 -20.27
C SER A 192 -31.79 -12.53 -21.58
#